data_8e7a1e45409af48141336636ebd83155
#
_entry.id   8e7a1e45409af48141336636ebd83155
#
_cell.length_a   1.000
_cell.length_b   1.000
_cell.length_c   1.000
_cell.angle_alpha   90.00
_cell.angle_beta   90.00
_cell.angle_gamma   90.00
#
_symmetry.space_group_name_H-M   'P 1'
#
loop_
_entity.id
_entity.type
_entity.pdbx_description
1 polymer ?
#
loop_
_entity_poly.entity_id
_entity_poly.type
_entity_poly.pdbx_seq_one_letter_code
_entity_poly.pdbx_strand_id
1 'polypeptide(L)'
;MGQGLGKNSPVLLTLGKDNYEALIDRHGQFVRWRVAEKCSCVKPITMQPDIHCKICGGRGYNYTFQKTMITYQTVMLNDEEGFLKISDAECDGRQLLEVYDMNGNRYSSAEKLGSFIYLNVEKVPQKGTYFTVVTRESLINHLDSAVAEKNNQSTYYTVPGLENSKSNIDGVYYSVPSDIISIGKIIDGAGIEYIAKEFRLNKFLIEPTKNEETQEEIPITEPITVENVEYLKPFTFVVLSQNFSKTDAKAVEEVNGDAICSFPYGCDVANDDILTVLTGTYTNKEVISRTKIDTDTLGVYFVYDVVSCKGIVDGEEVEYIEGKDFVLVDTNKIKWLSTSENAPMFGESYSITYHVLPTYRATKQIPQLRTSEDQRFPKKVVLKLFNAYAEKTNINVQKNNTITRKGVDGSF
;
A
#
# COMPACT_ATOMS: atom_id res chain seq x y z
N MET A 1 -27.96 15.65 -32.98
CA MET A 1 -28.73 14.99 -31.89
C MET A 1 -27.85 13.91 -31.32
N GLY A 2 -27.21 14.19 -30.21
CA GLY A 2 -26.46 13.18 -29.46
C GLY A 2 -27.44 12.18 -28.88
N GLN A 3 -27.43 10.95 -29.36
CA GLN A 3 -28.10 9.86 -28.66
C GLN A 3 -27.35 9.67 -27.32
N GLY A 4 -28.00 10.10 -26.26
CA GLY A 4 -27.50 9.81 -24.92
C GLY A 4 -27.35 8.30 -24.79
N LEU A 5 -26.20 7.87 -24.29
CA LEU A 5 -25.93 6.49 -23.93
C LEU A 5 -26.95 6.03 -22.86
N GLY A 6 -28.10 5.57 -23.34
CA GLY A 6 -29.14 5.01 -22.48
C GLY A 6 -28.67 3.72 -21.83
N LYS A 7 -29.31 3.36 -20.71
CA LYS A 7 -29.03 2.15 -19.93
C LYS A 7 -28.94 0.84 -20.71
N ASN A 8 -29.48 0.79 -21.91
CA ASN A 8 -29.52 -0.37 -22.79
C ASN A 8 -28.67 -0.18 -24.04
N SER A 9 -27.73 0.78 -24.06
CA SER A 9 -26.87 0.93 -25.22
C SER A 9 -25.93 -0.27 -25.33
N PRO A 10 -25.91 -0.96 -26.47
CA PRO A 10 -24.98 -2.06 -26.71
C PRO A 10 -23.50 -1.64 -26.61
N VAL A 11 -23.21 -0.36 -26.71
CA VAL A 11 -21.86 0.20 -26.49
C VAL A 11 -21.35 0.00 -25.06
N LEU A 12 -22.23 -0.05 -24.06
CA LEU A 12 -21.84 -0.39 -22.68
C LEU A 12 -21.52 -1.87 -22.51
N LEU A 13 -22.02 -2.73 -23.38
CA LEU A 13 -21.74 -4.16 -23.40
C LEU A 13 -20.45 -4.50 -24.16
N THR A 14 -19.98 -3.59 -24.99
CA THR A 14 -18.78 -3.72 -25.83
C THR A 14 -17.60 -2.85 -25.36
N LEU A 15 -17.60 -2.37 -24.15
CA LEU A 15 -16.38 -1.90 -23.53
C LEU A 15 -15.45 -3.11 -23.42
N GLY A 16 -14.71 -3.33 -24.50
CA GLY A 16 -13.72 -4.38 -24.58
C GLY A 16 -12.67 -4.19 -23.48
N LYS A 17 -11.94 -5.24 -23.19
CA LYS A 17 -10.82 -5.25 -22.25
C LYS A 17 -9.89 -4.05 -22.44
N ASP A 18 -9.57 -3.71 -23.69
CA ASP A 18 -8.66 -2.61 -24.06
C ASP A 18 -9.16 -1.24 -23.58
N ASN A 19 -10.48 -1.02 -23.64
CA ASN A 19 -11.08 0.24 -23.15
C ASN A 19 -11.03 0.34 -21.62
N TYR A 20 -11.05 -0.80 -20.93
CA TYR A 20 -10.95 -0.82 -19.48
C TYR A 20 -9.51 -0.63 -19.01
N GLU A 21 -8.55 -1.26 -19.67
CA GLU A 21 -7.12 -1.02 -19.41
C GLU A 21 -6.78 0.46 -19.66
N ALA A 22 -7.27 1.05 -20.77
CA ALA A 22 -7.12 2.47 -21.03
C ALA A 22 -7.80 3.36 -19.96
N LEU A 23 -8.92 2.93 -19.38
CA LEU A 23 -9.56 3.64 -18.27
C LEU A 23 -8.71 3.61 -17.02
N ILE A 24 -8.12 2.46 -16.70
CA ILE A 24 -7.19 2.33 -15.58
C ILE A 24 -5.97 3.21 -15.79
N ASP A 25 -5.42 3.22 -17.00
CA ASP A 25 -4.28 4.07 -17.32
C ASP A 25 -4.58 5.56 -17.17
N ARG A 26 -5.81 5.97 -17.47
CA ARG A 26 -6.23 7.35 -17.31
C ARG A 26 -6.57 7.76 -15.89
N HIS A 27 -7.26 6.90 -15.16
CA HIS A 27 -7.88 7.21 -13.87
C HIS A 27 -7.40 6.31 -12.74
N GLY A 28 -6.46 5.42 -13.01
CA GLY A 28 -5.90 4.52 -12.00
C GLY A 28 -5.10 5.28 -10.95
N GLN A 29 -5.19 4.78 -9.74
CA GLN A 29 -4.48 5.31 -8.59
C GLN A 29 -3.45 4.30 -8.10
N PHE A 30 -2.32 4.79 -7.59
CA PHE A 30 -1.37 3.97 -6.88
C PHE A 30 -1.97 3.55 -5.54
N VAL A 31 -2.00 2.25 -5.32
CA VAL A 31 -2.44 1.69 -4.04
C VAL A 31 -1.42 0.69 -3.52
N ARG A 32 -1.31 0.62 -2.23
CA ARG A 32 -0.64 -0.46 -1.52
C ARG A 32 -1.69 -1.50 -1.16
N TRP A 33 -1.51 -2.72 -1.65
CA TRP A 33 -2.42 -3.82 -1.37
C TRP A 33 -1.80 -4.79 -0.37
N ARG A 34 -2.50 -5.03 0.73
CA ARG A 34 -2.16 -6.05 1.71
C ARG A 34 -3.21 -7.13 1.71
N VAL A 35 -2.78 -8.35 1.54
CA VAL A 35 -3.62 -9.55 1.56
C VAL A 35 -3.92 -9.91 3.01
N ALA A 36 -5.18 -10.15 3.31
CA ALA A 36 -5.63 -10.59 4.62
C ALA A 36 -5.55 -12.12 4.74
N GLU A 37 -4.74 -12.60 5.64
CA GLU A 37 -4.65 -14.00 6.02
C GLU A 37 -5.28 -14.22 7.38
N LYS A 38 -6.17 -15.21 7.50
CA LYS A 38 -6.77 -15.52 8.80
C LYS A 38 -5.69 -15.96 9.79
N CYS A 39 -5.67 -15.33 10.95
CA CYS A 39 -4.77 -15.72 12.01
C CYS A 39 -5.18 -17.07 12.60
N SER A 40 -4.20 -17.90 12.94
CA SER A 40 -4.42 -19.21 13.56
C SER A 40 -5.14 -19.16 14.92
N CYS A 41 -5.21 -17.98 15.54
CA CYS A 41 -5.99 -17.77 16.78
C CYS A 41 -7.51 -17.75 16.59
N VAL A 42 -7.99 -17.67 15.34
CA VAL A 42 -9.42 -17.64 15.03
C VAL A 42 -10.01 -19.03 15.26
N LYS A 43 -10.97 -19.11 16.15
CA LYS A 43 -11.65 -20.39 16.45
C LYS A 43 -12.50 -20.85 15.26
N PRO A 44 -12.34 -22.08 14.77
CA PRO A 44 -13.00 -22.53 13.53
C PRO A 44 -14.53 -22.51 13.58
N ILE A 45 -15.13 -22.74 14.75
CA ILE A 45 -16.59 -22.82 14.91
C ILE A 45 -17.23 -21.44 15.09
N THR A 46 -16.65 -20.61 15.95
CA THR A 46 -17.23 -19.30 16.29
C THR A 46 -16.74 -18.18 15.40
N MET A 47 -15.67 -18.42 14.63
CA MET A 47 -14.98 -17.43 13.81
C MET A 47 -14.49 -16.20 14.61
N GLN A 48 -14.38 -16.33 15.93
CA GLN A 48 -13.93 -15.28 16.82
C GLN A 48 -12.43 -15.37 17.02
N PRO A 49 -11.69 -14.25 16.88
CA PRO A 49 -10.28 -14.22 17.22
C PRO A 49 -10.06 -14.20 18.74
N ASP A 50 -8.88 -14.62 19.14
CA ASP A 50 -8.40 -14.37 20.50
C ASP A 50 -8.02 -12.90 20.63
N ILE A 51 -8.71 -12.16 21.50
CA ILE A 51 -8.49 -10.73 21.71
C ILE A 51 -7.09 -10.41 22.28
N HIS A 52 -6.42 -11.40 22.88
CA HIS A 52 -5.08 -11.28 23.43
C HIS A 52 -4.00 -11.86 22.52
N CYS A 53 -4.35 -12.25 21.29
CA CYS A 53 -3.38 -12.80 20.34
C CYS A 53 -2.27 -11.80 20.04
N LYS A 54 -1.02 -12.17 20.34
CA LYS A 54 0.15 -11.32 20.10
C LYS A 54 0.49 -11.16 18.61
N ILE A 55 0.04 -12.11 17.77
CA ILE A 55 0.33 -12.12 16.34
C ILE A 55 -0.55 -11.11 15.59
N CYS A 56 -1.87 -11.18 15.76
CA CYS A 56 -2.80 -10.31 15.06
C CYS A 56 -3.35 -9.16 15.91
N GLY A 57 -2.95 -9.03 17.18
CA GLY A 57 -3.44 -8.01 18.10
C GLY A 57 -4.97 -8.10 18.34
N GLY A 58 -5.54 -9.32 18.29
CA GLY A 58 -6.97 -9.52 18.47
C GLY A 58 -7.84 -9.29 17.21
N ARG A 59 -7.24 -8.92 16.09
CA ARG A 59 -7.95 -8.58 14.83
C ARG A 59 -8.47 -9.80 14.08
N GLY A 60 -7.86 -10.97 14.28
CA GLY A 60 -8.20 -12.21 13.58
C GLY A 60 -7.56 -12.34 12.19
N TYR A 61 -6.83 -11.33 11.73
CA TYR A 61 -6.14 -11.32 10.44
C TYR A 61 -4.71 -10.83 10.60
N ASN A 62 -3.82 -11.41 9.81
CA ASN A 62 -2.49 -10.92 9.52
C ASN A 62 -2.51 -10.31 8.12
N TYR A 63 -1.77 -9.23 7.93
CA TYR A 63 -1.70 -8.56 6.65
C TYR A 63 -0.31 -8.72 6.06
N THR A 64 -0.24 -9.32 4.88
CA THR A 64 0.99 -9.50 4.13
C THR A 64 0.95 -8.66 2.87
N PHE A 65 2.10 -8.17 2.42
CA PHE A 65 2.16 -7.46 1.14
C PHE A 65 1.98 -8.42 -0.02
N GLN A 66 1.26 -7.98 -1.04
CA GLN A 66 1.19 -8.68 -2.32
C GLN A 66 2.56 -8.60 -2.99
N LYS A 67 3.21 -9.75 -3.14
CA LYS A 67 4.58 -9.84 -3.67
C LYS A 67 4.65 -10.08 -5.16
N THR A 68 3.57 -10.58 -5.76
CA THR A 68 3.52 -10.93 -7.17
C THR A 68 2.20 -10.48 -7.78
N MET A 69 2.24 -10.10 -9.04
CA MET A 69 1.07 -9.74 -9.83
C MET A 69 0.99 -10.59 -11.08
N ILE A 70 -0.22 -11.06 -11.42
CA ILE A 70 -0.50 -11.74 -12.68
C ILE A 70 -1.11 -10.72 -13.63
N THR A 71 -0.51 -10.57 -14.80
CA THR A 71 -0.98 -9.65 -15.83
C THR A 71 -1.42 -10.46 -17.06
N TYR A 72 -2.55 -10.05 -17.63
CA TYR A 72 -3.11 -10.59 -18.85
C TYR A 72 -3.03 -9.53 -19.93
N GLN A 73 -2.26 -9.77 -20.97
CA GLN A 73 -2.11 -8.84 -22.09
C GLN A 73 -2.66 -9.46 -23.36
N THR A 74 -3.43 -8.69 -24.13
CA THR A 74 -3.84 -9.09 -25.47
C THR A 74 -2.83 -8.55 -26.46
N VAL A 75 -2.17 -9.44 -27.17
CA VAL A 75 -1.09 -9.12 -28.10
C VAL A 75 -1.46 -9.65 -29.48
N MET A 76 -1.31 -8.81 -30.50
CA MET A 76 -1.54 -9.20 -31.88
C MET A 76 -0.27 -9.79 -32.48
N LEU A 77 -0.40 -10.89 -33.18
CA LEU A 77 0.70 -11.46 -33.98
C LEU A 77 0.97 -10.56 -35.19
N ASN A 78 2.09 -9.83 -35.13
CA ASN A 78 2.51 -8.91 -36.19
C ASN A 78 3.48 -9.54 -37.19
N ASP A 79 4.01 -10.70 -36.87
CA ASP A 79 5.07 -11.36 -37.57
C ASP A 79 4.61 -12.69 -38.17
N GLU A 80 5.18 -13.06 -39.32
CA GLU A 80 4.93 -14.35 -39.98
C GLU A 80 5.81 -15.44 -39.37
N GLU A 81 6.82 -15.10 -38.59
CA GLU A 81 7.75 -16.03 -37.92
C GLU A 81 7.28 -16.53 -36.54
N GLY A 82 6.10 -16.10 -36.07
CA GLY A 82 5.53 -16.60 -34.80
C GLY A 82 5.96 -15.84 -33.55
N PHE A 83 6.28 -14.57 -33.70
CA PHE A 83 6.61 -13.70 -32.56
C PHE A 83 5.42 -12.87 -32.09
N LEU A 84 5.25 -12.82 -30.80
CA LEU A 84 4.40 -11.83 -30.12
C LEU A 84 5.31 -10.81 -29.43
N LYS A 85 5.14 -9.55 -29.74
CA LYS A 85 5.88 -8.47 -29.08
C LYS A 85 5.05 -7.91 -27.93
N ILE A 86 5.55 -8.03 -26.72
CA ILE A 86 4.99 -7.38 -25.54
C ILE A 86 5.52 -5.94 -25.50
N SER A 87 4.64 -4.96 -25.37
CA SER A 87 4.96 -3.54 -25.64
C SER A 87 5.76 -2.83 -24.56
N ASP A 88 6.11 -3.45 -23.43
CA ASP A 88 6.73 -2.76 -22.31
C ASP A 88 8.20 -3.13 -22.11
N ALA A 89 9.05 -2.11 -21.97
CA ALA A 89 10.44 -2.24 -21.56
C ALA A 89 10.59 -2.90 -20.16
N GLU A 90 9.53 -2.86 -19.34
CA GLU A 90 9.48 -3.50 -18.02
C GLU A 90 9.26 -5.02 -18.07
N CYS A 91 9.06 -5.59 -19.26
CA CYS A 91 8.77 -7.02 -19.42
C CYS A 91 9.95 -7.95 -19.11
N ASP A 92 11.17 -7.46 -18.98
CA ASP A 92 12.34 -8.32 -18.77
C ASP A 92 12.26 -9.11 -17.46
N GLY A 93 11.67 -8.55 -16.42
CA GLY A 93 11.46 -9.21 -15.11
C GLY A 93 10.22 -10.11 -15.01
N ARG A 94 9.37 -10.17 -16.06
CA ARG A 94 8.11 -10.92 -16.00
C ARG A 94 8.31 -12.37 -16.45
N GLN A 95 7.82 -13.31 -15.66
CA GLN A 95 7.79 -14.73 -15.99
C GLN A 95 6.58 -15.03 -16.88
N LEU A 96 6.79 -15.68 -18.04
CA LEU A 96 5.71 -16.18 -18.86
C LEU A 96 5.04 -17.38 -18.16
N LEU A 97 3.71 -17.34 -18.01
CA LEU A 97 2.92 -18.44 -17.46
C LEU A 97 2.18 -19.20 -18.55
N GLU A 98 1.42 -18.50 -19.37
CA GLU A 98 0.58 -19.10 -20.41
C GLU A 98 0.46 -18.16 -21.62
N VAL A 99 0.26 -18.78 -22.79
CA VAL A 99 -0.16 -18.11 -24.03
C VAL A 99 -1.32 -18.90 -24.61
N TYR A 100 -2.38 -18.24 -24.99
CA TYR A 100 -3.51 -18.85 -25.68
C TYR A 100 -4.13 -17.90 -26.69
N ASP A 101 -4.72 -18.48 -27.77
CA ASP A 101 -5.42 -17.69 -28.76
C ASP A 101 -6.86 -17.35 -28.33
N MET A 102 -7.59 -16.62 -29.19
CA MET A 102 -8.97 -16.24 -28.93
C MET A 102 -9.94 -17.44 -28.92
N ASN A 103 -9.53 -18.58 -29.46
CA ASN A 103 -10.30 -19.83 -29.45
C ASN A 103 -10.02 -20.69 -28.20
N GLY A 104 -9.10 -20.24 -27.33
CA GLY A 104 -8.72 -20.95 -26.12
C GLY A 104 -7.66 -22.02 -26.33
N ASN A 105 -7.04 -22.11 -27.53
CA ASN A 105 -5.92 -23.03 -27.76
C ASN A 105 -4.70 -22.55 -26.99
N ARG A 106 -4.11 -23.42 -26.19
CA ARG A 106 -2.92 -23.12 -25.37
C ARG A 106 -1.64 -23.46 -26.11
N TYR A 107 -0.66 -22.58 -25.97
CA TYR A 107 0.66 -22.70 -26.59
C TYR A 107 1.70 -22.99 -25.51
N SER A 108 1.77 -24.25 -25.07
CA SER A 108 2.63 -24.68 -23.95
C SER A 108 4.12 -24.64 -24.28
N SER A 109 4.47 -24.62 -25.56
CA SER A 109 5.86 -24.51 -26.05
C SER A 109 6.32 -23.06 -26.22
N ALA A 110 5.49 -22.07 -25.87
CA ALA A 110 5.86 -20.67 -26.00
C ALA A 110 6.98 -20.28 -25.01
N GLU A 111 7.99 -19.58 -25.49
CA GLU A 111 9.13 -19.11 -24.71
C GLU A 111 9.26 -17.60 -24.77
N LYS A 112 9.62 -16.98 -23.65
CA LYS A 112 9.85 -15.54 -23.55
C LYS A 112 11.34 -15.23 -23.58
N LEU A 113 11.74 -14.36 -24.51
CA LEU A 113 13.09 -13.80 -24.65
C LEU A 113 13.00 -12.27 -24.69
N GLY A 114 13.30 -11.62 -23.58
CA GLY A 114 13.12 -10.18 -23.43
C GLY A 114 11.67 -9.77 -23.62
N SER A 115 11.40 -8.85 -24.54
CA SER A 115 10.05 -8.40 -24.90
C SER A 115 9.36 -9.24 -25.98
N PHE A 116 9.97 -10.33 -26.42
CA PHE A 116 9.42 -11.21 -27.45
C PHE A 116 8.99 -12.55 -26.86
N ILE A 117 7.90 -13.10 -27.40
CA ILE A 117 7.42 -14.44 -27.08
C ILE A 117 7.36 -15.23 -28.36
N TYR A 118 8.08 -16.33 -28.38
CA TYR A 118 8.14 -17.30 -29.49
C TYR A 118 7.10 -18.39 -29.25
N LEU A 119 6.22 -18.62 -30.21
CA LEU A 119 5.16 -19.62 -30.03
C LEU A 119 5.66 -21.06 -30.19
N ASN A 120 6.81 -21.28 -30.83
CA ASN A 120 7.45 -22.61 -31.05
C ASN A 120 6.47 -23.68 -31.58
N VAL A 121 5.73 -23.34 -32.63
CA VAL A 121 4.72 -24.21 -33.24
C VAL A 121 5.09 -24.60 -34.66
N GLU A 122 4.71 -25.82 -35.08
CA GLU A 122 4.95 -26.29 -36.44
C GLU A 122 4.22 -25.46 -37.51
N LYS A 123 3.03 -24.98 -37.16
CA LYS A 123 2.22 -24.10 -38.00
C LYS A 123 1.95 -22.79 -37.33
N VAL A 124 2.61 -21.74 -37.79
CA VAL A 124 2.44 -20.39 -37.28
C VAL A 124 1.02 -19.91 -37.57
N PRO A 125 0.30 -19.35 -36.57
CA PRO A 125 -1.00 -18.73 -36.77
C PRO A 125 -0.93 -17.57 -37.76
N GLN A 126 -2.06 -17.23 -38.35
CA GLN A 126 -2.12 -16.15 -39.32
C GLN A 126 -1.79 -14.80 -38.67
N LYS A 127 -0.99 -14.00 -39.39
CA LYS A 127 -0.72 -12.61 -39.01
C LYS A 127 -2.03 -11.85 -38.72
N GLY A 128 -2.03 -11.06 -37.64
CA GLY A 128 -3.24 -10.38 -37.17
C GLY A 128 -4.09 -11.20 -36.18
N THR A 129 -3.72 -12.44 -35.90
CA THR A 129 -4.36 -13.21 -34.82
C THR A 129 -3.99 -12.64 -33.46
N TYR A 130 -4.98 -12.54 -32.57
CA TYR A 130 -4.79 -12.07 -31.21
C TYR A 130 -4.54 -13.23 -30.24
N PHE A 131 -3.63 -12.99 -29.33
CA PHE A 131 -3.25 -13.91 -28.27
C PHE A 131 -3.41 -13.24 -26.92
N THR A 132 -3.76 -14.02 -25.92
CA THR A 132 -3.61 -13.61 -24.55
C THR A 132 -2.34 -14.18 -23.98
N VAL A 133 -1.49 -13.30 -23.52
CA VAL A 133 -0.25 -13.61 -22.82
C VAL A 133 -0.47 -13.40 -21.35
N VAL A 134 -0.20 -14.43 -20.56
CA VAL A 134 -0.29 -14.39 -19.09
C VAL A 134 1.11 -14.39 -18.53
N THR A 135 1.42 -13.34 -17.79
CA THR A 135 2.73 -13.18 -17.14
C THR A 135 2.59 -12.99 -15.64
N ARG A 136 3.61 -13.38 -14.91
CA ARG A 136 3.77 -13.10 -13.47
C ARG A 136 4.92 -12.11 -13.29
N GLU A 137 4.65 -11.04 -12.58
CA GLU A 137 5.64 -10.03 -12.20
C GLU A 137 5.90 -10.10 -10.70
N SER A 138 7.17 -9.97 -10.30
CA SER A 138 7.52 -9.69 -8.91
C SER A 138 7.31 -8.20 -8.62
N LEU A 139 6.60 -7.91 -7.54
CA LEU A 139 6.48 -6.53 -7.03
C LEU A 139 7.68 -6.15 -6.14
N ILE A 140 8.55 -7.12 -5.82
CA ILE A 140 9.78 -6.89 -5.08
C ILE A 140 10.87 -6.56 -6.09
N ASN A 141 11.49 -5.41 -5.90
CA ASN A 141 12.65 -4.96 -6.66
C ASN A 141 13.90 -4.91 -5.78
N HIS A 142 15.02 -4.85 -6.43
CA HIS A 142 16.32 -4.81 -5.82
C HIS A 142 17.11 -3.59 -6.30
N LEU A 143 17.81 -2.94 -5.38
CA LEU A 143 18.76 -1.86 -5.65
C LEU A 143 20.09 -2.25 -5.03
N ASP A 144 21.12 -2.36 -5.86
CA ASP A 144 22.44 -2.85 -5.42
C ASP A 144 23.10 -1.91 -4.41
N SER A 145 23.10 -0.61 -4.72
CA SER A 145 23.69 0.40 -3.85
C SER A 145 23.12 1.79 -4.12
N ALA A 146 23.00 2.61 -3.07
CA ALA A 146 22.67 4.03 -3.17
C ALA A 146 23.29 4.83 -2.02
N VAL A 147 23.50 6.13 -2.25
CA VAL A 147 23.81 7.07 -1.19
C VAL A 147 22.49 7.60 -0.61
N ALA A 148 22.28 7.36 0.66
CA ALA A 148 21.09 7.83 1.35
C ALA A 148 21.20 9.32 1.68
N GLU A 149 20.10 10.03 1.54
CA GLU A 149 19.99 11.45 1.81
C GLU A 149 19.38 11.69 3.19
N LYS A 150 20.06 12.48 4.01
CA LYS A 150 19.54 12.89 5.30
C LYS A 150 18.40 13.90 5.10
N ASN A 151 17.27 13.64 5.67
CA ASN A 151 16.20 14.64 5.72
C ASN A 151 16.59 15.71 6.77
N ASN A 152 16.71 16.96 6.37
CA ASN A 152 17.14 18.07 7.23
C ASN A 152 16.25 18.29 8.47
N GLN A 153 15.04 17.78 8.47
CA GLN A 153 14.05 17.91 9.56
C GLN A 153 13.75 16.59 10.28
N SER A 154 14.46 15.52 9.96
CA SER A 154 14.15 14.19 10.46
C SER A 154 15.42 13.39 10.76
N THR A 155 15.35 12.46 11.72
CA THR A 155 16.40 11.45 11.96
C THR A 155 16.39 10.31 10.95
N TYR A 156 15.45 10.33 9.98
CA TYR A 156 15.36 9.36 8.91
C TYR A 156 16.25 9.73 7.74
N TYR A 157 16.86 8.71 7.16
CA TYR A 157 17.55 8.77 5.88
C TYR A 157 16.62 8.29 4.79
N THR A 158 16.60 8.97 3.66
CA THR A 158 15.82 8.62 2.48
C THR A 158 16.73 7.92 1.46
N VAL A 159 16.27 6.80 0.92
CA VAL A 159 16.93 6.14 -0.21
C VAL A 159 16.37 6.74 -1.50
N PRO A 160 17.18 7.48 -2.27
CA PRO A 160 16.75 8.08 -3.53
C PRO A 160 16.50 6.99 -4.60
N GLY A 161 15.66 7.30 -5.57
CA GLY A 161 15.37 6.42 -6.69
C GLY A 161 14.37 5.29 -6.40
N LEU A 162 13.85 5.19 -5.17
CA LEU A 162 12.79 4.25 -4.82
C LEU A 162 11.39 4.85 -5.00
N GLU A 163 11.18 5.56 -6.09
CA GLU A 163 9.89 6.18 -6.38
C GLU A 163 9.28 5.57 -7.63
N ASN A 164 7.97 5.34 -7.59
CA ASN A 164 7.19 5.02 -8.76
C ASN A 164 6.45 6.26 -9.23
N SER A 165 6.55 6.56 -10.50
CA SER A 165 5.87 7.70 -11.11
C SER A 165 4.97 7.26 -12.24
N LYS A 166 3.82 7.90 -12.35
CA LYS A 166 2.88 7.72 -13.46
C LYS A 166 2.42 9.08 -13.93
N SER A 167 2.45 9.29 -15.24
CA SER A 167 1.79 10.42 -15.89
C SER A 167 0.37 10.00 -16.26
N ASN A 168 -0.61 10.81 -15.91
CA ASN A 168 -1.94 10.70 -16.51
C ASN A 168 -2.02 11.51 -17.84
N ILE A 169 -3.18 11.44 -18.52
CA ILE A 169 -3.39 12.10 -19.80
C ILE A 169 -3.25 13.62 -19.73
N ASP A 170 -3.50 14.21 -18.57
CA ASP A 170 -3.40 15.65 -18.35
C ASP A 170 -1.97 16.09 -18.03
N GLY A 171 -0.98 15.18 -18.11
CA GLY A 171 0.42 15.46 -17.81
C GLY A 171 0.73 15.61 -16.34
N VAL A 172 -0.18 15.25 -15.45
CA VAL A 172 0.06 15.23 -14.01
C VAL A 172 0.85 13.98 -13.65
N TYR A 173 2.05 14.17 -13.12
CA TYR A 173 2.89 13.10 -12.62
C TYR A 173 2.66 12.91 -11.13
N TYR A 174 2.36 11.67 -10.76
CA TYR A 174 2.36 11.25 -9.36
C TYR A 174 3.65 10.48 -9.10
N SER A 175 4.46 10.96 -8.18
CA SER A 175 5.63 10.24 -7.67
C SER A 175 5.28 9.68 -6.30
N VAL A 176 5.39 8.38 -6.15
CA VAL A 176 4.98 7.67 -4.94
C VAL A 176 6.15 6.87 -4.42
N PRO A 177 6.56 7.06 -3.17
CA PRO A 177 7.65 6.29 -2.58
C PRO A 177 7.27 4.82 -2.45
N SER A 178 8.23 3.95 -2.78
CA SER A 178 8.14 2.51 -2.57
C SER A 178 8.46 2.16 -1.12
N ASP A 179 7.98 1.01 -0.65
CA ASP A 179 8.27 0.53 0.70
C ASP A 179 9.58 -0.25 0.73
N ILE A 180 10.52 0.15 1.54
CA ILE A 180 11.69 -0.67 1.86
C ILE A 180 11.25 -1.88 2.67
N ILE A 181 11.68 -3.07 2.23
CA ILE A 181 11.45 -4.35 2.91
C ILE A 181 12.68 -4.70 3.76
N SER A 182 13.86 -4.55 3.16
CA SER A 182 15.14 -4.86 3.82
C SER A 182 16.28 -4.01 3.26
N ILE A 183 17.30 -3.80 4.08
CA ILE A 183 18.59 -3.24 3.66
C ILE A 183 19.65 -4.21 4.12
N GLY A 184 20.51 -4.67 3.23
CA GLY A 184 21.56 -5.63 3.53
C GLY A 184 22.68 -5.02 4.38
N LYS A 185 23.15 -3.82 3.97
CA LYS A 185 24.19 -3.08 4.71
C LYS A 185 23.92 -1.59 4.70
N ILE A 186 24.29 -0.93 5.78
CA ILE A 186 24.31 0.51 5.94
C ILE A 186 25.70 0.89 6.44
N ILE A 187 26.43 1.69 5.68
CA ILE A 187 27.82 2.06 5.97
C ILE A 187 27.92 3.58 5.97
N ASP A 188 28.55 4.14 6.99
CA ASP A 188 28.80 5.57 7.04
C ASP A 188 30.12 5.97 6.36
N GLY A 189 30.39 7.30 6.25
CA GLY A 189 31.61 7.83 5.66
C GLY A 189 32.90 7.46 6.40
N ALA A 190 32.84 6.99 7.64
CA ALA A 190 33.94 6.44 8.41
C ALA A 190 34.11 4.93 8.24
N GLY A 191 33.21 4.25 7.51
CA GLY A 191 33.24 2.82 7.29
C GLY A 191 32.57 2.01 8.41
N ILE A 192 31.84 2.65 9.30
CA ILE A 192 31.11 1.98 10.38
C ILE A 192 29.80 1.40 9.81
N GLU A 193 29.53 0.13 10.14
CA GLU A 193 28.31 -0.56 9.70
C GLU A 193 27.20 -0.38 10.74
N TYR A 194 25.99 -0.07 10.26
CA TYR A 194 24.80 0.14 11.06
C TYR A 194 23.68 -0.82 10.68
N ILE A 195 22.71 -0.98 11.57
CA ILE A 195 21.49 -1.73 11.35
C ILE A 195 20.32 -0.76 11.35
N ALA A 196 19.49 -0.82 10.30
CA ALA A 196 18.25 -0.09 10.29
C ALA A 196 17.25 -0.70 11.27
N LYS A 197 16.66 0.13 12.11
CA LYS A 197 15.67 -0.32 13.09
C LYS A 197 14.23 -0.21 12.63
N GLU A 198 13.95 0.76 11.78
CA GLU A 198 12.60 1.02 11.30
C GLU A 198 12.63 1.42 9.83
N PHE A 199 11.71 0.87 9.07
CA PHE A 199 11.47 1.23 7.68
C PHE A 199 10.10 1.89 7.56
N ARG A 200 10.05 3.00 6.84
CA ARG A 200 8.81 3.70 6.55
C ARG A 200 8.85 4.29 5.15
N LEU A 201 8.10 3.71 4.23
CA LEU A 201 8.19 4.07 2.82
C LEU A 201 9.64 3.86 2.31
N ASN A 202 10.21 4.85 1.63
CA ASN A 202 11.61 4.86 1.19
C ASN A 202 12.58 5.43 2.25
N LYS A 203 12.16 5.49 3.50
CA LYS A 203 12.95 6.03 4.62
C LYS A 203 13.31 4.96 5.63
N PHE A 204 14.44 5.13 6.29
CA PHE A 204 14.89 4.25 7.38
C PHE A 204 15.56 5.05 8.49
N LEU A 205 15.53 4.50 9.69
CA LEU A 205 16.14 5.07 10.89
C LEU A 205 17.42 4.32 11.23
N ILE A 206 18.50 5.06 11.52
CA ILE A 206 19.74 4.54 12.08
C ILE A 206 19.83 5.00 13.55
N GLU A 207 20.13 4.07 14.46
CA GLU A 207 20.53 4.47 15.80
C GLU A 207 22.05 4.57 15.88
N PRO A 208 22.59 5.65 16.50
CA PRO A 208 24.01 5.78 16.76
C PRO A 208 24.55 4.57 17.55
N THR A 209 25.70 4.09 17.15
CA THR A 209 26.41 3.05 17.90
C THR A 209 27.06 3.70 19.12
N LYS A 210 27.02 3.04 20.26
CA LYS A 210 27.72 3.52 21.47
C LYS A 210 29.11 2.91 21.54
N ASN A 211 30.08 3.73 21.92
CA ASN A 211 31.41 3.25 22.23
C ASN A 211 31.33 2.29 23.44
N GLU A 212 31.88 1.10 23.30
CA GLU A 212 31.79 0.07 24.36
C GLU A 212 32.48 0.50 25.69
N GLU A 213 33.52 1.32 25.61
CA GLU A 213 34.28 1.76 26.78
C GLU A 213 33.71 3.02 27.44
N THR A 214 33.32 4.02 26.63
CA THR A 214 32.86 5.33 27.16
C THR A 214 31.35 5.43 27.27
N GLN A 215 30.60 4.52 26.66
CA GLN A 215 29.12 4.59 26.50
C GLN A 215 28.63 5.84 25.79
N GLU A 216 29.53 6.62 25.20
CA GLU A 216 29.20 7.79 24.40
C GLU A 216 28.72 7.36 23.00
N GLU A 217 27.77 8.11 22.46
CA GLU A 217 27.28 7.89 21.08
C GLU A 217 28.34 8.29 20.07
N ILE A 218 28.68 7.38 19.16
CA ILE A 218 29.57 7.67 18.04
C ILE A 218 28.75 8.44 17.00
N PRO A 219 29.18 9.65 16.63
CA PRO A 219 28.46 10.44 15.64
C PRO A 219 28.49 9.76 14.27
N ILE A 220 27.35 9.71 13.61
CA ILE A 220 27.23 9.19 12.26
C ILE A 220 27.90 10.14 11.28
N THR A 221 28.83 9.64 10.48
CA THR A 221 29.59 10.41 9.50
C THR A 221 28.97 10.28 8.10
N GLU A 222 28.63 11.37 7.45
CA GLU A 222 28.13 11.34 6.07
C GLU A 222 29.30 11.16 5.07
N PRO A 223 29.07 10.53 3.88
CA PRO A 223 27.80 10.05 3.37
C PRO A 223 27.40 8.67 3.95
N ILE A 224 26.09 8.39 4.00
CA ILE A 224 25.56 7.08 4.32
C ILE A 224 25.33 6.30 3.02
N THR A 225 25.95 5.14 2.91
CA THR A 225 25.77 4.24 1.77
C THR A 225 24.93 3.05 2.21
N VAL A 226 23.91 2.71 1.42
CA VAL A 226 23.07 1.52 1.60
C VAL A 226 23.36 0.54 0.47
N GLU A 227 23.43 -0.75 0.81
CA GLU A 227 23.66 -1.82 -0.14
C GLU A 227 22.58 -2.91 0.00
N ASN A 228 22.28 -3.54 -1.13
CA ASN A 228 21.30 -4.64 -1.22
C ASN A 228 19.95 -4.26 -0.63
N VAL A 229 19.34 -3.22 -1.17
CA VAL A 229 18.03 -2.74 -0.74
C VAL A 229 16.94 -3.50 -1.48
N GLU A 230 16.09 -4.24 -0.76
CA GLU A 230 14.86 -4.78 -1.29
C GLU A 230 13.69 -3.85 -1.00
N TYR A 231 12.90 -3.55 -2.02
CA TYR A 231 11.75 -2.66 -1.89
C TYR A 231 10.55 -3.16 -2.68
N LEU A 232 9.35 -2.79 -2.23
CA LEU A 232 8.09 -3.19 -2.81
C LEU A 232 7.54 -2.03 -3.65
N LYS A 233 7.29 -2.30 -4.94
CA LYS A 233 6.55 -1.36 -5.79
C LYS A 233 5.09 -1.27 -5.34
N PRO A 234 4.49 -0.08 -5.30
CA PRO A 234 3.06 0.02 -5.08
C PRO A 234 2.29 -0.62 -6.24
N PHE A 235 1.17 -1.25 -5.91
CA PHE A 235 0.25 -1.77 -6.90
C PHE A 235 -0.49 -0.59 -7.58
N THR A 236 -0.45 -0.52 -8.90
CA THR A 236 -0.84 0.71 -9.61
C THR A 236 -2.22 0.72 -10.26
N PHE A 237 -2.94 -0.39 -10.27
CA PHE A 237 -4.04 -0.53 -11.24
C PHE A 237 -5.40 -0.69 -10.57
N VAL A 238 -5.84 0.34 -9.83
CA VAL A 238 -7.21 0.34 -9.34
C VAL A 238 -7.91 1.65 -9.68
N VAL A 239 -9.16 1.56 -10.06
CA VAL A 239 -10.05 2.72 -10.18
C VAL A 239 -10.97 2.73 -8.98
N LEU A 240 -10.84 3.78 -8.16
CA LEU A 240 -11.74 4.04 -7.04
C LEU A 240 -12.87 4.94 -7.49
N SER A 241 -14.10 4.58 -7.19
CA SER A 241 -15.29 5.38 -7.49
C SER A 241 -16.17 5.50 -6.26
N GLN A 242 -16.57 6.71 -5.95
CA GLN A 242 -17.62 7.01 -4.96
C GLN A 242 -18.98 7.21 -5.63
N ASN A 243 -19.01 7.32 -6.96
CA ASN A 243 -20.24 7.42 -7.74
C ASN A 243 -20.67 6.01 -8.14
N PHE A 244 -21.81 5.56 -7.64
CA PHE A 244 -22.31 4.21 -7.84
C PHE A 244 -23.38 4.16 -8.94
N SER A 245 -23.33 3.14 -9.78
CA SER A 245 -24.47 2.77 -10.61
C SER A 245 -25.62 2.29 -9.71
N LYS A 246 -26.87 2.33 -10.19
CA LYS A 246 -27.99 1.82 -9.40
C LYS A 246 -27.83 0.35 -8.99
N THR A 247 -27.13 -0.44 -9.79
CA THR A 247 -26.85 -1.86 -9.51
C THR A 247 -25.79 -2.01 -8.43
N ASP A 248 -24.74 -1.17 -8.51
CA ASP A 248 -23.64 -1.20 -7.56
C ASP A 248 -24.06 -0.60 -6.20
N ALA A 249 -24.97 0.41 -6.21
CA ALA A 249 -25.48 1.06 -5.00
C ALA A 249 -26.08 0.06 -4.01
N LYS A 250 -26.86 -0.92 -4.49
CA LYS A 250 -27.41 -1.96 -3.63
C LYS A 250 -26.32 -2.78 -2.92
N ALA A 251 -25.26 -3.13 -3.63
CA ALA A 251 -24.15 -3.88 -3.04
C ALA A 251 -23.37 -3.05 -1.99
N VAL A 252 -23.26 -1.75 -2.21
CA VAL A 252 -22.64 -0.79 -1.29
C VAL A 252 -23.51 -0.63 -0.03
N GLU A 253 -24.82 -0.44 -0.19
CA GLU A 253 -25.77 -0.30 0.92
C GLU A 253 -25.79 -1.53 1.83
N GLU A 254 -25.75 -2.75 1.26
CA GLU A 254 -25.78 -4.00 2.03
C GLU A 254 -24.63 -4.12 3.05
N VAL A 255 -23.49 -3.51 2.78
CA VAL A 255 -22.29 -3.58 3.63
C VAL A 255 -21.87 -2.22 4.20
N ASN A 256 -22.71 -1.18 4.04
CA ASN A 256 -22.39 0.19 4.40
C ASN A 256 -21.00 0.61 3.85
N GLY A 257 -20.79 0.36 2.56
CA GLY A 257 -19.52 0.67 1.89
C GLY A 257 -19.38 2.17 1.60
N ASP A 258 -18.15 2.61 1.43
CA ASP A 258 -17.80 4.02 1.15
C ASP A 258 -17.34 4.22 -0.30
N ALA A 259 -16.85 3.16 -0.95
CA ALA A 259 -16.35 3.23 -2.31
C ALA A 259 -16.46 1.87 -3.02
N ILE A 260 -16.34 1.89 -4.34
CA ILE A 260 -16.12 0.70 -5.17
C ILE A 260 -14.73 0.79 -5.79
N CYS A 261 -14.00 -0.30 -5.70
CA CYS A 261 -12.73 -0.46 -6.36
C CYS A 261 -12.85 -1.45 -7.52
N SER A 262 -12.30 -1.08 -8.65
CA SER A 262 -12.19 -1.95 -9.81
C SER A 262 -10.72 -2.32 -10.02
N PHE A 263 -10.45 -3.63 -9.94
CA PHE A 263 -9.13 -4.22 -10.14
C PHE A 263 -8.99 -4.77 -11.55
N PRO A 264 -7.76 -4.85 -12.08
CA PRO A 264 -7.49 -5.60 -13.30
C PRO A 264 -7.95 -7.05 -13.19
N TYR A 265 -8.20 -7.66 -14.33
CA TYR A 265 -8.44 -9.09 -14.38
C TYR A 265 -7.19 -9.85 -13.87
N GLY A 266 -7.42 -10.89 -13.10
CA GLY A 266 -6.33 -11.70 -12.55
C GLY A 266 -5.88 -11.31 -11.14
N CYS A 267 -6.32 -10.15 -10.64
CA CYS A 267 -6.10 -9.81 -9.24
C CYS A 267 -7.02 -10.63 -8.35
N ASP A 268 -6.46 -11.36 -7.40
CA ASP A 268 -7.22 -12.21 -6.48
C ASP A 268 -7.50 -11.49 -5.16
N VAL A 269 -8.11 -10.29 -5.30
CA VAL A 269 -8.55 -9.53 -4.13
C VAL A 269 -9.66 -10.28 -3.41
N ALA A 270 -9.52 -10.41 -2.10
CA ALA A 270 -10.47 -11.10 -1.24
C ALA A 270 -11.14 -10.11 -0.26
N ASN A 271 -12.18 -10.62 0.42
CA ASN A 271 -12.74 -9.88 1.54
C ASN A 271 -11.69 -9.74 2.64
N ASP A 272 -11.75 -8.63 3.35
CA ASP A 272 -10.83 -8.23 4.42
C ASP A 272 -9.46 -7.71 3.97
N ASP A 273 -9.10 -7.81 2.69
CA ASP A 273 -7.91 -7.18 2.16
C ASP A 273 -7.91 -5.66 2.39
N ILE A 274 -6.72 -5.11 2.59
CA ILE A 274 -6.53 -3.68 2.85
C ILE A 274 -5.86 -3.00 1.65
N LEU A 275 -6.45 -1.87 1.26
CA LEU A 275 -5.97 -1.00 0.18
C LEU A 275 -5.67 0.37 0.74
N THR A 276 -4.42 0.78 0.69
CA THR A 276 -3.99 2.13 1.06
C THR A 276 -3.73 2.94 -0.21
N VAL A 277 -4.46 4.03 -0.39
CA VAL A 277 -4.29 4.94 -1.54
C VAL A 277 -3.07 5.80 -1.30
N LEU A 278 -2.15 5.85 -2.27
CA LEU A 278 -0.88 6.57 -2.15
C LEU A 278 -0.86 7.88 -2.94
N THR A 279 -1.88 8.15 -3.75
CA THR A 279 -1.96 9.32 -4.63
C THR A 279 -2.64 10.54 -4.02
N GLY A 280 -3.11 10.44 -2.80
CA GLY A 280 -3.75 11.54 -2.09
C GLY A 280 -3.78 11.33 -0.60
N THR A 281 -3.83 12.43 0.12
CA THR A 281 -3.91 12.44 1.59
C THR A 281 -5.11 13.27 2.04
N TYR A 282 -5.57 13.05 3.26
CA TYR A 282 -6.48 13.96 3.96
C TYR A 282 -5.89 14.37 5.30
N THR A 283 -6.28 15.55 5.76
CA THR A 283 -5.77 16.12 7.01
C THR A 283 -6.59 15.64 8.20
N ASN A 284 -5.93 15.15 9.23
CA ASN A 284 -6.54 14.88 10.53
C ASN A 284 -5.93 15.79 11.61
N LYS A 285 -6.75 16.12 12.61
CA LYS A 285 -6.36 16.96 13.74
C LYS A 285 -6.88 16.34 15.03
N GLU A 286 -6.01 16.23 16.01
CA GLU A 286 -6.40 15.73 17.33
C GLU A 286 -5.54 16.30 18.43
N VAL A 287 -6.05 16.19 19.65
CA VAL A 287 -5.31 16.50 20.87
C VAL A 287 -5.06 15.19 21.60
N ILE A 288 -3.81 14.95 21.97
CA ILE A 288 -3.35 13.72 22.60
C ILE A 288 -2.67 14.07 23.91
N SER A 289 -2.87 13.27 24.93
CA SER A 289 -2.09 13.36 26.16
C SER A 289 -0.93 12.38 26.10
N ARG A 290 0.27 12.86 26.40
CA ARG A 290 1.47 12.01 26.41
C ARG A 290 1.31 10.89 27.42
N THR A 291 1.55 9.67 26.98
CA THR A 291 1.46 8.46 27.81
C THR A 291 2.79 8.16 28.50
N LYS A 292 2.77 7.28 29.51
CA LYS A 292 4.00 6.80 30.18
C LYS A 292 4.76 5.78 29.35
N ILE A 293 4.23 5.41 28.19
CA ILE A 293 4.87 4.52 27.22
C ILE A 293 5.70 5.41 26.30
N ASP A 294 6.81 4.88 25.79
CA ASP A 294 7.70 5.63 24.88
C ASP A 294 7.03 6.14 23.60
N THR A 295 5.86 5.61 23.29
CA THR A 295 5.11 5.97 22.07
C THR A 295 3.67 6.35 22.40
N ASP A 296 3.21 7.45 21.81
CA ASP A 296 1.82 7.86 21.79
C ASP A 296 1.14 7.36 20.52
N THR A 297 -0.11 6.91 20.62
CA THR A 297 -0.85 6.37 19.50
C THR A 297 -1.80 7.41 18.93
N LEU A 298 -1.64 7.74 17.67
CA LEU A 298 -2.54 8.59 16.91
C LEU A 298 -3.84 7.84 16.61
N GLY A 299 -4.90 8.62 16.56
CA GLY A 299 -6.22 8.03 16.42
C GLY A 299 -6.55 7.48 15.05
N VAL A 300 -5.75 7.73 14.02
CA VAL A 300 -5.95 7.28 12.65
C VAL A 300 -4.69 6.56 12.16
N TYR A 301 -4.87 5.45 11.45
CA TYR A 301 -3.77 4.67 10.87
C TYR A 301 -3.25 5.26 9.56
N PHE A 302 -2.05 4.87 9.17
CA PHE A 302 -1.38 5.22 7.92
C PHE A 302 -1.11 6.72 7.78
N VAL A 303 -0.59 7.28 8.86
CA VAL A 303 -0.08 8.65 8.87
C VAL A 303 1.02 8.78 7.83
N TYR A 304 0.92 9.80 6.98
CA TYR A 304 1.91 10.06 5.94
C TYR A 304 3.03 10.97 6.45
N ASP A 305 2.66 12.14 6.95
CA ASP A 305 3.57 13.13 7.54
C ASP A 305 2.85 13.95 8.63
N VAL A 306 3.63 14.71 9.40
CA VAL A 306 3.12 15.65 10.39
C VAL A 306 3.23 17.07 9.84
N VAL A 307 2.10 17.77 9.80
CA VAL A 307 2.02 19.17 9.38
C VAL A 307 2.43 20.11 10.49
N SER A 308 1.94 19.86 11.72
CA SER A 308 2.28 20.65 12.90
C SER A 308 2.03 19.84 14.17
N CYS A 309 2.89 20.04 15.15
CA CYS A 309 2.73 19.47 16.49
C CYS A 309 3.04 20.57 17.52
N LYS A 310 2.11 20.89 18.41
CA LYS A 310 2.22 22.00 19.34
C LYS A 310 1.70 21.65 20.72
N GLY A 311 2.36 22.17 21.73
CA GLY A 311 1.95 22.03 23.13
C GLY A 311 2.20 23.31 23.92
N ILE A 312 2.00 23.20 25.20
CA ILE A 312 2.27 24.28 26.16
C ILE A 312 3.28 23.77 27.18
N VAL A 313 4.40 24.46 27.27
CA VAL A 313 5.46 24.18 28.26
C VAL A 313 5.66 25.46 29.07
N ASP A 314 5.55 25.36 30.38
CA ASP A 314 5.67 26.50 31.32
C ASP A 314 4.78 27.71 30.98
N GLY A 315 3.64 27.46 30.31
CA GLY A 315 2.65 28.50 29.93
C GLY A 315 2.92 29.13 28.55
N GLU A 316 3.97 28.74 27.85
CA GLU A 316 4.28 29.22 26.52
C GLU A 316 3.96 28.17 25.47
N GLU A 317 3.50 28.59 24.27
CA GLU A 317 3.26 27.69 23.15
C GLU A 317 4.60 27.25 22.55
N VAL A 318 4.81 25.95 22.48
CA VAL A 318 6.00 25.32 21.88
C VAL A 318 5.59 24.51 20.67
N GLU A 319 6.32 24.66 19.58
CA GLU A 319 6.19 23.84 18.39
C GLU A 319 7.24 22.72 18.41
N TYR A 320 6.76 21.46 18.26
CA TYR A 320 7.62 20.29 18.22
C TYR A 320 7.92 19.90 16.78
N ILE A 321 9.18 19.58 16.50
CA ILE A 321 9.69 19.30 15.14
C ILE A 321 9.97 17.81 15.00
N GLU A 322 9.42 17.21 13.95
CA GLU A 322 9.75 15.83 13.60
C GLU A 322 11.25 15.68 13.30
N GLY A 323 11.87 14.68 13.91
CA GLY A 323 13.31 14.43 13.81
C GLY A 323 14.17 15.12 14.85
N LYS A 324 13.66 16.15 15.51
CA LYS A 324 14.30 16.83 16.64
C LYS A 324 13.67 16.44 17.97
N ASP A 325 12.36 16.54 18.06
CA ASP A 325 11.61 16.32 19.30
C ASP A 325 10.92 14.96 19.31
N PHE A 326 10.43 14.51 18.17
CA PHE A 326 9.76 13.23 18.02
C PHE A 326 10.01 12.63 16.64
N VAL A 327 9.67 11.36 16.47
CA VAL A 327 9.64 10.65 15.18
C VAL A 327 8.35 9.89 15.02
N LEU A 328 7.86 9.80 13.78
CA LEU A 328 6.77 8.88 13.46
C LEU A 328 7.32 7.46 13.36
N VAL A 329 6.71 6.55 14.09
CA VAL A 329 7.05 5.14 14.07
C VAL A 329 5.80 4.31 13.78
N ASP A 330 6.00 3.16 13.15
CA ASP A 330 4.90 2.29 12.76
C ASP A 330 3.89 3.03 11.81
N THR A 331 2.63 2.69 11.84
CA THR A 331 1.59 3.29 10.98
C THR A 331 0.92 4.52 11.60
N ASN A 332 0.91 4.63 12.92
CA ASN A 332 0.16 5.67 13.63
C ASN A 332 0.70 5.97 15.02
N LYS A 333 2.01 5.94 15.22
CA LYS A 333 2.60 6.22 16.51
C LYS A 333 3.63 7.34 16.44
N ILE A 334 3.72 8.08 17.51
CA ILE A 334 4.76 9.07 17.76
C ILE A 334 5.68 8.53 18.85
N LYS A 335 6.97 8.53 18.61
CA LYS A 335 8.00 8.27 19.60
C LYS A 335 8.71 9.57 19.93
N TRP A 336 8.64 9.99 21.18
CA TRP A 336 9.37 11.15 21.65
C TRP A 336 10.85 10.80 21.81
N LEU A 337 11.71 11.69 21.33
CA LEU A 337 13.15 11.49 21.42
C LEU A 337 13.63 11.86 22.82
N SER A 338 14.53 11.05 23.39
CA SER A 338 15.14 11.32 24.67
C SER A 338 16.05 12.57 24.66
N THR A 339 16.44 13.01 23.48
CA THR A 339 17.24 14.20 23.25
C THR A 339 16.41 15.50 23.18
N SER A 340 15.10 15.39 23.14
CA SER A 340 14.23 16.58 23.13
C SER A 340 14.14 17.20 24.52
N GLU A 341 14.57 18.46 24.62
CA GLU A 341 14.50 19.25 25.86
C GLU A 341 13.07 19.73 26.14
N ASN A 342 12.25 19.86 25.09
CA ASN A 342 10.91 20.46 25.14
C ASN A 342 9.77 19.42 25.07
N ALA A 343 10.08 18.13 25.06
CA ALA A 343 9.02 17.12 24.97
C ALA A 343 8.00 17.27 26.10
N PRO A 344 6.67 17.17 25.81
CA PRO A 344 5.64 17.31 26.83
C PRO A 344 5.88 16.35 28.00
N MET A 345 5.58 16.74 29.23
CA MET A 345 5.65 15.81 30.35
C MET A 345 4.56 14.75 30.28
N PHE A 346 4.74 13.65 31.02
CA PHE A 346 3.72 12.60 31.07
C PHE A 346 2.39 13.15 31.62
N GLY A 347 1.33 12.98 30.82
CA GLY A 347 0.00 13.47 31.13
C GLY A 347 -0.31 14.85 30.54
N GLU A 348 0.68 15.58 30.04
CA GLU A 348 0.44 16.82 29.31
C GLU A 348 -0.14 16.54 27.93
N SER A 349 -0.94 17.49 27.46
CA SER A 349 -1.62 17.36 26.17
C SER A 349 -0.93 18.22 25.12
N TYR A 350 -0.88 17.70 23.90
CA TYR A 350 -0.40 18.40 22.73
C TYR A 350 -1.37 18.24 21.57
N SER A 351 -1.42 19.25 20.71
CA SER A 351 -2.22 19.27 19.48
C SER A 351 -1.34 18.83 18.31
N ILE A 352 -1.88 17.95 17.48
CA ILE A 352 -1.18 17.48 16.28
C ILE A 352 -2.09 17.52 15.06
N THR A 353 -1.54 18.05 13.97
CA THR A 353 -2.14 18.04 12.64
C THR A 353 -1.26 17.22 11.72
N TYR A 354 -1.83 16.26 11.02
CA TYR A 354 -1.08 15.34 10.17
C TYR A 354 -1.88 14.89 8.95
N HIS A 355 -1.17 14.50 7.91
CA HIS A 355 -1.76 13.90 6.72
C HIS A 355 -1.86 12.38 6.88
N VAL A 356 -2.95 11.83 6.35
CA VAL A 356 -3.27 10.40 6.41
C VAL A 356 -3.51 9.89 5.01
N LEU A 357 -2.98 8.70 4.69
CA LEU A 357 -3.28 7.98 3.47
C LEU A 357 -4.65 7.28 3.61
N PRO A 358 -5.62 7.56 2.72
CA PRO A 358 -6.91 6.89 2.75
C PRO A 358 -6.72 5.38 2.63
N THR A 359 -7.20 4.66 3.62
CA THR A 359 -7.07 3.20 3.66
C THR A 359 -8.44 2.57 3.76
N TYR A 360 -8.67 1.57 2.92
CA TYR A 360 -9.95 0.89 2.79
C TYR A 360 -9.78 -0.60 3.06
N ARG A 361 -10.83 -1.21 3.59
CA ARG A 361 -10.97 -2.64 3.72
C ARG A 361 -11.96 -3.15 2.68
N ALA A 362 -11.61 -4.21 1.97
CA ALA A 362 -12.50 -4.91 1.07
C ALA A 362 -13.58 -5.66 1.86
N THR A 363 -14.84 -5.38 1.57
CA THR A 363 -15.97 -5.95 2.35
C THR A 363 -16.78 -6.95 1.55
N LYS A 364 -16.95 -6.72 0.25
CA LYS A 364 -17.77 -7.57 -0.59
C LYS A 364 -17.30 -7.55 -2.03
N GLN A 365 -17.13 -8.71 -2.61
CA GLN A 365 -16.93 -8.83 -4.05
C GLN A 365 -18.27 -8.67 -4.77
N ILE A 366 -18.30 -7.92 -5.85
CA ILE A 366 -19.46 -7.77 -6.72
C ILE A 366 -19.32 -8.78 -7.86
N PRO A 367 -20.12 -9.85 -7.90
CA PRO A 367 -20.08 -10.81 -8.99
C PRO A 367 -20.44 -10.13 -10.31
N GLN A 368 -19.61 -10.29 -11.30
CA GLN A 368 -19.92 -9.81 -12.65
C GLN A 368 -20.40 -11.01 -13.47
N LEU A 369 -21.70 -11.10 -13.66
CA LEU A 369 -22.32 -12.11 -14.50
C LEU A 369 -22.32 -11.63 -15.93
N ARG A 370 -21.77 -12.41 -16.84
CA ARG A 370 -21.83 -12.15 -18.29
C ARG A 370 -22.29 -13.37 -19.06
N THR A 371 -22.93 -13.06 -20.17
CA THR A 371 -23.44 -14.02 -21.14
C THR A 371 -22.52 -14.23 -22.33
N SER A 372 -21.38 -13.51 -22.43
CA SER A 372 -20.43 -13.64 -23.53
C SER A 372 -19.25 -14.53 -23.14
N GLU A 373 -18.64 -15.18 -24.13
CA GLU A 373 -17.51 -16.09 -23.96
C GLU A 373 -16.22 -15.44 -23.44
N ASP A 374 -16.11 -14.13 -23.58
CA ASP A 374 -14.97 -13.39 -23.02
C ASP A 374 -15.22 -13.06 -21.53
N GLN A 375 -14.71 -13.93 -20.66
CA GLN A 375 -14.93 -13.89 -19.22
C GLN A 375 -13.95 -12.98 -18.45
N ARG A 376 -13.10 -12.23 -19.16
CA ARG A 376 -12.03 -11.41 -18.57
C ARG A 376 -12.50 -10.03 -18.16
N PHE A 377 -13.15 -9.95 -17.02
CA PHE A 377 -13.60 -8.69 -16.45
C PHE A 377 -12.80 -8.25 -15.26
N PRO A 378 -12.69 -6.92 -15.07
CA PRO A 378 -12.16 -6.40 -13.83
C PRO A 378 -13.00 -6.90 -12.65
N LYS A 379 -12.33 -7.29 -11.59
CA LYS A 379 -13.00 -7.57 -10.33
C LYS A 379 -13.45 -6.26 -9.69
N LYS A 380 -14.71 -6.18 -9.30
CA LYS A 380 -15.24 -5.07 -8.51
C LYS A 380 -15.41 -5.49 -7.07
N VAL A 381 -14.96 -4.63 -6.17
CA VAL A 381 -15.02 -4.87 -4.73
C VAL A 381 -15.57 -3.63 -4.05
N VAL A 382 -16.52 -3.84 -3.13
CA VAL A 382 -17.00 -2.79 -2.24
C VAL A 382 -15.98 -2.58 -1.15
N LEU A 383 -15.60 -1.33 -0.93
CA LEU A 383 -14.63 -0.90 0.04
C LEU A 383 -15.30 -0.13 1.18
N LYS A 384 -14.80 -0.30 2.37
CA LYS A 384 -15.14 0.49 3.54
C LYS A 384 -13.91 1.19 4.08
N LEU A 385 -14.05 2.47 4.44
CA LEU A 385 -12.94 3.27 4.96
C LEU A 385 -12.44 2.65 6.28
N PHE A 386 -11.22 2.13 6.26
CA PHE A 386 -10.64 1.41 7.39
C PHE A 386 -10.35 2.34 8.58
N ASN A 387 -9.96 3.58 8.28
CA ASN A 387 -9.67 4.58 9.31
C ASN A 387 -10.90 5.03 10.09
N ALA A 388 -12.09 4.87 9.53
CA ALA A 388 -13.36 5.11 10.22
C ALA A 388 -13.81 3.89 11.06
N TYR A 389 -13.14 2.75 10.89
CA TYR A 389 -13.45 1.52 11.59
C TYR A 389 -12.68 1.45 12.90
N ALA A 390 -13.31 1.70 13.93
CA ALA A 390 -13.45 0.99 15.20
C ALA A 390 -12.22 0.35 15.91
N GLU A 391 -11.05 0.25 15.32
CA GLU A 391 -9.87 -0.10 16.14
C GLU A 391 -9.57 0.96 17.19
N LYS A 392 -9.95 2.20 16.89
CA LYS A 392 -9.93 3.33 17.81
C LYS A 392 -10.80 3.11 19.04
N THR A 393 -11.98 2.53 18.84
CA THR A 393 -12.98 2.39 19.90
C THR A 393 -12.60 1.31 20.91
N ASN A 394 -11.95 0.24 20.50
CA ASN A 394 -11.72 -0.89 21.40
C ASN A 394 -10.58 -0.66 22.41
N ILE A 395 -9.53 0.05 22.02
CA ILE A 395 -8.37 0.27 22.92
C ILE A 395 -8.66 1.39 23.90
N ASN A 396 -9.27 2.48 23.46
CA ASN A 396 -9.53 3.64 24.31
C ASN A 396 -10.78 3.49 25.18
N VAL A 397 -11.83 2.82 24.68
CA VAL A 397 -13.03 2.55 25.46
C VAL A 397 -12.74 1.54 26.58
N GLN A 398 -11.91 0.53 26.34
CA GLN A 398 -11.52 -0.39 27.42
C GLN A 398 -10.68 0.30 28.50
N LYS A 399 -9.77 1.21 28.13
CA LYS A 399 -9.01 1.98 29.12
C LYS A 399 -9.90 2.97 29.91
N ASN A 400 -10.81 3.65 29.22
CA ASN A 400 -11.72 4.59 29.85
C ASN A 400 -12.77 3.90 30.72
N ASN A 401 -13.32 2.75 30.30
CA ASN A 401 -14.25 1.98 31.11
C ASN A 401 -13.60 1.40 32.37
N THR A 402 -12.32 1.05 32.33
CA THR A 402 -11.60 0.55 33.52
C THR A 402 -11.36 1.68 34.51
N ILE A 403 -11.11 2.91 34.05
CA ILE A 403 -10.95 4.09 34.90
C ILE A 403 -12.28 4.56 35.48
N THR A 404 -13.35 4.55 34.69
CA THR A 404 -14.69 4.98 35.12
C THR A 404 -15.29 4.00 36.17
N ARG A 405 -15.05 2.70 36.02
CA ARG A 405 -15.49 1.71 37.03
C ARG A 405 -14.77 1.85 38.37
N LYS A 406 -13.49 2.21 38.39
CA LYS A 406 -12.77 2.46 39.65
C LYS A 406 -13.21 3.75 40.35
N GLY A 407 -13.73 4.71 39.60
CA GLY A 407 -14.24 5.95 40.18
C GLY A 407 -15.67 5.85 40.72
N VAL A 408 -16.43 4.87 40.27
CA VAL A 408 -17.84 4.69 40.72
C VAL A 408 -17.94 3.76 41.93
N ASP A 409 -17.01 2.84 42.11
CA ASP A 409 -17.02 1.89 43.24
C ASP A 409 -16.39 2.48 44.51
N GLY A 410 -15.97 3.74 44.49
CA GLY A 410 -15.35 4.42 45.65
C GLY A 410 -16.20 5.46 46.36
N SER A 411 -17.46 5.67 45.95
CA SER A 411 -18.32 6.69 46.57
C SER A 411 -19.77 6.25 46.68
N PHE A 412 -20.00 5.22 47.48
CA PHE A 412 -21.28 5.07 48.24
C PHE A 412 -21.07 4.04 49.33
#